data_ed3397ecb31b5d10ed5aef16f5c7cb35
#
_entry.id   ed3397ecb31b5d10ed5aef16f5c7cb35
#
_cell.length_a   1.000
_cell.length_b   1.000
_cell.length_c   1.000
_cell.angle_alpha   90.00
_cell.angle_beta   90.00
_cell.angle_gamma   90.00
#
_symmetry.space_group_name_H-M   'P 1'
#
loop_
_entity.id
_entity.type
_entity.pdbx_description
1 polymer ?
#
loop_
_entity_poly.entity_id
_entity_poly.type
_entity_poly.pdbx_seq_one_letter_code
_entity_poly.pdbx_strand_id
1 'polypeptide(L)' 'MLSKQTLEPLEDAQGLIRTAIKSAATNEKPIVVHQLSKLLIDIESCKDFDHIMDIMEQHTNN' A
#
# COMPACT_ATOMS: atom_id res chain seq x y z
N MET A 1 1.41 -9.21 -12.60
CA MET A 1 0.98 -7.81 -12.65
C MET A 1 -0.43 -7.67 -12.13
N LEU A 2 -0.66 -6.73 -11.21
CA LEU A 2 -2.02 -6.48 -10.71
C LEU A 2 -2.88 -5.92 -11.83
N SER A 3 -4.11 -6.42 -11.92
CA SER A 3 -5.07 -5.87 -12.86
C SER A 3 -5.52 -4.48 -12.41
N LYS A 4 -6.06 -3.72 -13.33
CA LYS A 4 -6.58 -2.40 -13.04
C LYS A 4 -7.72 -2.47 -12.01
N GLN A 5 -8.55 -3.51 -12.07
CA GLN A 5 -9.64 -3.71 -11.12
C GLN A 5 -9.15 -3.92 -9.69
N THR A 6 -7.92 -4.41 -9.50
CA THR A 6 -7.32 -4.57 -8.17
C THR A 6 -6.50 -3.36 -7.79
N LEU A 7 -5.75 -2.80 -8.73
CA LEU A 7 -4.86 -1.68 -8.47
C LEU A 7 -5.60 -0.41 -8.07
N GLU A 8 -6.68 -0.06 -8.78
CA GLU A 8 -7.42 1.16 -8.48
C GLU A 8 -7.97 1.20 -7.05
N PRO A 9 -8.66 0.14 -6.55
CA PRO A 9 -9.10 0.15 -5.16
C PRO A 9 -7.94 0.22 -4.17
N LEU A 10 -6.79 -0.39 -4.49
CA LEU A 10 -5.62 -0.29 -3.62
C LEU A 10 -5.10 1.14 -3.53
N GLU A 11 -5.04 1.84 -4.64
CA GLU A 11 -4.61 3.24 -4.65
C GLU A 11 -5.60 4.13 -3.91
N ASP A 12 -6.89 3.88 -4.06
CA ASP A 12 -7.93 4.59 -3.30
C ASP A 12 -7.76 4.34 -1.80
N ALA A 13 -7.49 3.10 -1.41
CA ALA A 13 -7.26 2.74 -0.02
C ALA A 13 -6.04 3.46 0.55
N GLN A 14 -4.95 3.56 -0.21
CA GLN A 14 -3.77 4.31 0.20
C GLN A 14 -4.13 5.78 0.49
N GLY A 15 -4.90 6.40 -0.39
CA GLY A 15 -5.35 7.78 -0.20
C GLY A 15 -6.19 7.96 1.05
N LEU A 16 -7.12 7.04 1.30
CA LEU A 16 -7.98 7.08 2.48
C LEU A 16 -7.17 6.86 3.76
N ILE A 17 -6.20 5.95 3.75
CA ILE A 17 -5.35 5.72 4.91
C ILE A 17 -4.48 6.94 5.20
N ARG A 18 -3.94 7.60 4.18
CA ARG A 18 -3.17 8.83 4.38
C ARG A 18 -4.02 9.92 5.03
N THR A 19 -5.26 10.06 4.60
CA THR A 19 -6.20 10.99 5.21
C THR A 19 -6.46 10.63 6.67
N ALA A 20 -6.64 9.35 6.97
CA ALA A 20 -6.85 8.88 8.32
C ALA A 20 -5.63 9.15 9.21
N ILE A 21 -4.42 8.98 8.67
CA ILE A 21 -3.18 9.29 9.41
C ILE A 21 -3.13 10.76 9.79
N LYS A 22 -3.46 11.65 8.87
CA LYS A 22 -3.48 13.09 9.15
C LYS A 22 -4.47 13.43 10.27
N SER A 23 -5.64 12.84 10.24
CA SER A 23 -6.64 13.02 11.29
C SER A 23 -6.17 12.45 12.61
N ALA A 24 -5.60 11.25 12.60
CA ALA A 24 -5.14 10.58 13.80
C ALA A 24 -3.97 11.32 14.46
N ALA A 25 -3.10 11.94 13.67
CA ALA A 25 -1.98 12.70 14.21
C ALA A 25 -2.43 13.86 15.10
N THR A 26 -3.62 14.41 14.82
CA THR A 26 -4.18 15.52 15.60
C THR A 26 -5.12 15.03 16.70
N ASN A 27 -5.89 13.97 16.43
CA ASN A 27 -7.03 13.60 17.26
C ASN A 27 -6.84 12.32 18.08
N GLU A 28 -5.82 11.51 17.77
CA GLU A 28 -5.68 10.20 18.37
C GLU A 28 -4.32 10.03 19.06
N LYS A 29 -4.18 8.92 19.79
CA LYS A 29 -2.91 8.56 20.42
C LYS A 29 -1.89 8.12 19.37
N PRO A 30 -0.58 8.31 19.66
CA PRO A 30 0.47 7.92 18.70
C PRO A 30 0.40 6.47 18.23
N ILE A 31 -0.10 5.56 19.05
CA ILE A 31 -0.23 4.14 18.65
C ILE A 31 -1.14 3.97 17.43
N VAL A 32 -2.19 4.80 17.32
CA VAL A 32 -3.11 4.75 16.19
C VAL A 32 -2.39 5.17 14.91
N VAL A 33 -1.59 6.24 14.97
CA VAL A 33 -0.78 6.69 13.84
C VAL A 33 0.18 5.58 13.40
N HIS A 34 0.82 4.92 14.38
CA HIS A 34 1.75 3.84 14.10
C HIS A 34 1.06 2.68 13.37
N GLN A 35 -0.11 2.26 13.85
CA GLN A 35 -0.87 1.16 13.24
C GLN A 35 -1.32 1.51 11.82
N LEU A 36 -1.81 2.72 11.61
CA LEU A 36 -2.22 3.17 10.28
C LEU A 36 -1.04 3.24 9.31
N SER A 37 0.11 3.69 9.81
CA SER A 37 1.33 3.75 8.99
C SER A 37 1.77 2.36 8.56
N LYS A 38 1.66 1.36 9.44
CA LYS A 38 1.95 -0.04 9.08
C LYS A 38 1.02 -0.54 7.97
N LEU A 39 -0.26 -0.22 8.05
CA LEU A 39 -1.22 -0.61 7.01
C LEU A 39 -0.83 0.01 5.67
N LEU A 40 -0.44 1.27 5.66
CA LEU A 40 -0.03 1.94 4.43
C LEU A 40 1.20 1.27 3.83
N ILE A 41 2.19 0.95 4.66
CA ILE A 41 3.40 0.25 4.22
C ILE A 41 3.04 -1.12 3.63
N ASP A 42 2.12 -1.84 4.27
CA ASP A 42 1.69 -3.16 3.79
C ASP A 42 1.04 -3.07 2.41
N ILE A 43 0.20 -2.06 2.18
CA ILE A 43 -0.42 -1.85 0.86
C ILE A 43 0.64 -1.51 -0.19
N GLU A 44 1.58 -0.64 0.14
CA GLU A 44 2.67 -0.29 -0.76
C GLU A 44 3.53 -1.51 -1.08
N SER A 45 3.77 -2.37 -0.09
CA SER A 45 4.52 -3.62 -0.27
C SER A 45 3.83 -4.56 -1.24
N CYS A 46 2.51 -4.63 -1.22
CA CYS A 46 1.76 -5.46 -2.18
C CYS A 46 2.04 -5.02 -3.62
N LYS A 47 2.06 -3.71 -3.87
CA LYS A 47 2.33 -3.17 -5.20
C LYS A 47 3.78 -3.41 -5.62
N ASP A 48 4.71 -3.17 -4.70
CA ASP A 48 6.14 -3.36 -4.96
C ASP A 48 6.47 -4.83 -5.20
N PHE A 49 5.88 -5.72 -4.41
CA PHE A 49 6.10 -7.15 -4.55
C PHE A 49 5.62 -7.66 -5.90
N ASP A 50 4.46 -7.19 -6.34
CA ASP A 50 3.92 -7.54 -7.66
C ASP A 50 4.87 -7.10 -8.77
N HIS A 51 5.41 -5.89 -8.68
CA HIS A 51 6.37 -5.38 -9.64
C HIS A 51 7.65 -6.22 -9.67
N ILE A 52 8.16 -6.59 -8.50
CA ILE A 52 9.35 -7.44 -8.39
C ILE A 52 9.10 -8.82 -9.02
N MET A 53 7.92 -9.39 -8.78
CA MET A 53 7.57 -10.67 -9.38
C MET A 53 7.51 -10.61 -10.90
N ASP A 54 6.99 -9.53 -11.44
CA ASP A 54 6.98 -9.31 -12.90
C ASP A 54 8.39 -9.27 -13.47
N ILE A 55 9.31 -8.58 -12.81
CA ILE A 55 10.71 -8.52 -13.23
C ILE A 55 11.34 -9.91 -13.19
N MET A 56 11.09 -10.68 -12.14
CA MET A 56 11.61 -12.03 -12.01
C MET A 56 11.08 -12.96 -13.10
N GLU A 57 9.81 -12.85 -13.44
CA GLU A 57 9.23 -13.63 -14.53
C GLU A 57 9.89 -13.33 -15.86
N GLN A 58 10.16 -12.05 -16.15
CA GLN A 58 10.83 -11.65 -17.39
C GLN A 58 12.23 -12.26 -17.49
N HIS A 59 12.96 -12.32 -16.39
CA HIS A 59 14.29 -12.95 -16.35
C HIS A 59 14.20 -14.47 -16.50
N THR A 60 13.19 -15.08 -15.93
CA THR A 60 13.03 -16.53 -15.96
C THR A 60 12.65 -17.03 -17.34
N ASN A 61 11.92 -16.25 -18.11
CA ASN A 61 11.44 -16.64 -19.43
C ASN A 61 12.47 -16.45 -20.56
N ASN A 62 13.65 -15.99 -20.22
CA ASN A 62 14.75 -15.87 -21.15
C ASN A 62 15.70 -17.07 -21.03
#